data_7673eaaad7df334e49c362197160de52
#
_entry.id   7673eaaad7df334e49c362197160de52
#
_cell.length_a   1.000
_cell.length_b   1.000
_cell.length_c   1.000
_cell.angle_alpha   90.00
_cell.angle_beta   90.00
_cell.angle_gamma   90.00
#
_symmetry.space_group_name_H-M   'P 1'
#
loop_
_entity.id
_entity.type
_entity.pdbx_description
1 polymer ?
#
loop_
_entity_poly.entity_id
_entity_poly.type
_entity_poly.pdbx_seq_one_letter_code
_entity_poly.pdbx_strand_id
1 'polypeptide(L)'
;QEEVLDVLGRVAEKSRKLKDSVVVLDGYTGFTPIQQQLLEKLLQISSQVYVTVTMGTGEDPYQPGSPHQLFYLSKQTVGRLCRLAQEHGIYWDEQWLPLRGEPYQGRFAESRPLDFLEKHLFRYPRKSYGRKQQTVYIRESLNPAQEMEETAGMIRSLVRTQGYRYRDFAVITGDMEVYAPAAARAFEKYHIPCFLDQKHTVFMNPFVEYIRAAVDLVAESFSYESVFRLLRCGLTDITEEETDRLENYVVAMGIRGFAAWNREWVRTYRGQSPEECVLLNEIRTRLVDLWTPFYTEMRKKGASITDYAKALYQYICSSHIQEKMRGYEEKFREEENLSMVKEYSQIYKIVMDLLDKLVEILGEKQVRLQEFKEILDA
;
A
#
# COMPACT_ATOMS: atom_id res chain seq x y z
N GLN A 1 1.99 -0.04 12.90
CA GLN A 1 3.21 -0.78 13.32
C GLN A 1 3.83 -0.17 14.57
N GLU A 2 3.88 1.17 14.71
CA GLU A 2 4.48 1.84 15.88
C GLU A 2 3.70 1.56 17.16
N GLU A 3 2.37 1.52 17.13
CA GLU A 3 1.53 1.17 18.28
C GLU A 3 1.81 -0.24 18.80
N VAL A 4 2.07 -1.21 17.91
CA VAL A 4 2.43 -2.58 18.30
C VAL A 4 3.77 -2.60 19.04
N LEU A 5 4.74 -1.79 18.61
CA LEU A 5 6.04 -1.68 19.26
C LEU A 5 5.94 -1.01 20.62
N ASP A 6 5.08 -0.01 20.77
CA ASP A 6 4.79 0.63 22.07
C ASP A 6 4.17 -0.36 23.07
N VAL A 7 3.13 -1.08 22.63
CA VAL A 7 2.51 -2.14 23.47
C VAL A 7 3.53 -3.22 23.81
N LEU A 8 4.34 -3.67 22.83
CA LEU A 8 5.41 -4.64 23.08
C LEU A 8 6.41 -4.11 24.13
N GLY A 9 6.84 -2.87 24.03
CA GLY A 9 7.73 -2.22 25.00
C GLY A 9 7.17 -2.23 26.43
N ARG A 10 5.87 -1.98 26.60
CA ARG A 10 5.20 -2.00 27.90
C ARG A 10 5.08 -3.40 28.52
N VAL A 11 4.95 -4.45 27.70
CA VAL A 11 4.76 -5.82 28.19
C VAL A 11 6.04 -6.67 28.13
N ALA A 12 7.10 -6.18 27.50
CA ALA A 12 8.34 -6.90 27.27
C ALA A 12 8.95 -7.48 28.57
N GLU A 13 8.92 -6.70 29.66
CA GLU A 13 9.46 -7.13 30.98
C GLU A 13 8.72 -8.34 31.57
N LYS A 14 7.47 -8.58 31.19
CA LYS A 14 6.67 -9.73 31.62
C LYS A 14 6.89 -10.99 30.76
N SER A 15 7.57 -10.85 29.64
CA SER A 15 7.77 -11.94 28.69
C SER A 15 8.91 -12.87 29.14
N ARG A 16 8.58 -14.11 29.50
CA ARG A 16 9.59 -15.13 29.79
C ARG A 16 10.45 -15.47 28.58
N LYS A 17 9.91 -15.33 27.37
CA LYS A 17 10.63 -15.62 26.12
C LYS A 17 11.73 -14.60 25.83
N LEU A 18 11.55 -13.34 26.22
CA LEU A 18 12.53 -12.28 25.98
C LEU A 18 13.64 -12.25 27.02
N LYS A 19 13.35 -12.66 28.29
CA LYS A 19 14.31 -12.58 29.40
C LYS A 19 15.61 -13.36 29.18
N ASP A 20 15.56 -14.49 28.50
CA ASP A 20 16.73 -15.35 28.26
C ASP A 20 17.07 -15.43 26.76
N SER A 21 16.53 -14.55 25.97
CA SER A 21 16.75 -14.55 24.52
C SER A 21 18.03 -13.84 24.11
N VAL A 22 18.58 -14.25 23.01
CA VAL A 22 19.58 -13.51 22.24
C VAL A 22 18.83 -12.73 21.17
N VAL A 23 18.94 -11.40 21.19
CA VAL A 23 18.30 -10.52 20.20
C VAL A 23 19.33 -10.05 19.19
N VAL A 24 19.01 -10.18 17.90
CA VAL A 24 19.87 -9.72 16.81
C VAL A 24 19.10 -8.69 15.98
N LEU A 25 19.67 -7.50 15.85
CA LEU A 25 19.18 -6.40 15.02
C LEU A 25 20.17 -6.18 13.88
N ASP A 26 19.80 -6.62 12.68
CA ASP A 26 20.69 -6.61 11.54
C ASP A 26 20.32 -5.54 10.50
N GLY A 27 21.33 -4.78 10.03
CA GLY A 27 21.20 -3.81 8.94
C GLY A 27 20.49 -2.50 9.29
N TYR A 28 20.40 -2.13 10.54
CA TYR A 28 19.80 -0.86 10.97
C TYR A 28 20.76 0.31 10.79
N THR A 29 20.28 1.37 10.12
CA THR A 29 20.99 2.66 10.00
C THR A 29 20.52 3.69 11.02
N GLY A 30 19.41 3.42 11.71
CA GLY A 30 18.81 4.28 12.73
C GLY A 30 17.59 3.62 13.37
N PHE A 31 17.11 4.21 14.46
CA PHE A 31 15.91 3.77 15.16
C PHE A 31 14.95 4.94 15.38
N THR A 32 13.66 4.69 15.18
CA THR A 32 12.62 5.66 15.59
C THR A 32 12.58 5.77 17.12
N PRO A 33 11.99 6.84 17.70
CA PRO A 33 11.87 6.99 19.15
C PRO A 33 11.22 5.77 19.84
N ILE A 34 10.19 5.19 19.24
CA ILE A 34 9.49 4.01 19.78
C ILE A 34 10.39 2.77 19.70
N GLN A 35 11.12 2.58 18.60
CA GLN A 35 12.10 1.50 18.46
C GLN A 35 13.23 1.65 19.50
N GLN A 36 13.66 2.87 19.81
CA GLN A 36 14.67 3.13 20.83
C GLN A 36 14.18 2.74 22.22
N GLN A 37 12.94 3.07 22.58
CA GLN A 37 12.34 2.67 23.85
C GLN A 37 12.25 1.14 23.98
N LEU A 38 11.85 0.46 22.91
CA LEU A 38 11.84 -0.99 22.90
C LEU A 38 13.26 -1.58 23.03
N LEU A 39 14.23 -1.02 22.30
CA LEU A 39 15.62 -1.45 22.36
C LEU A 39 16.21 -1.28 23.76
N GLU A 40 15.93 -0.17 24.43
CA GLU A 40 16.32 0.08 25.83
C GLU A 40 15.78 -1.03 26.75
N LYS A 41 14.52 -1.42 26.59
CA LYS A 41 13.94 -2.54 27.34
C LYS A 41 14.62 -3.88 27.01
N LEU A 42 14.86 -4.15 25.74
CA LEU A 42 15.53 -5.37 25.30
C LEU A 42 16.96 -5.48 25.86
N LEU A 43 17.70 -4.38 25.90
CA LEU A 43 19.04 -4.32 26.50
C LEU A 43 19.03 -4.68 28.00
N GLN A 44 17.96 -4.37 28.72
CA GLN A 44 17.83 -4.65 30.17
C GLN A 44 17.38 -6.08 30.46
N ILE A 45 16.58 -6.70 29.58
CA ILE A 45 15.91 -7.98 29.91
C ILE A 45 16.49 -9.18 29.15
N SER A 46 17.11 -8.97 28.00
CA SER A 46 17.66 -10.07 27.16
C SER A 46 19.03 -10.51 27.66
N SER A 47 19.39 -11.76 27.41
CA SER A 47 20.70 -12.30 27.77
C SER A 47 21.83 -11.64 26.99
N GLN A 48 21.59 -11.37 25.71
CA GLN A 48 22.52 -10.68 24.80
C GLN A 48 21.74 -9.94 23.69
N VAL A 49 22.28 -8.79 23.29
CA VAL A 49 21.75 -8.03 22.14
C VAL A 49 22.91 -7.74 21.16
N TYR A 50 22.77 -8.19 19.94
CA TYR A 50 23.69 -7.88 18.85
C TYR A 50 23.05 -6.87 17.92
N VAL A 51 23.79 -5.80 17.59
CA VAL A 51 23.34 -4.79 16.61
C VAL A 51 24.41 -4.66 15.55
N THR A 52 24.08 -5.00 14.30
CA THR A 52 24.99 -4.76 13.18
C THR A 52 24.73 -3.37 12.60
N VAL A 53 25.80 -2.62 12.37
CA VAL A 53 25.74 -1.29 11.79
C VAL A 53 26.71 -1.21 10.61
N THR A 54 26.20 -0.84 9.43
CA THR A 54 27.03 -0.69 8.24
C THR A 54 27.93 0.55 8.36
N MET A 55 29.24 0.35 8.19
CA MET A 55 30.24 1.40 8.31
C MET A 55 31.29 1.27 7.19
N GLY A 56 31.89 2.37 6.79
CA GLY A 56 33.04 2.35 5.85
C GLY A 56 34.32 1.87 6.52
N THR A 57 35.14 1.15 5.77
CA THR A 57 36.48 0.80 6.24
C THR A 57 37.31 2.07 6.52
N GLY A 58 37.88 2.17 7.72
CA GLY A 58 38.65 3.35 8.14
C GLY A 58 37.84 4.51 8.72
N GLU A 59 36.52 4.36 8.83
CA GLU A 59 35.67 5.30 9.56
C GLU A 59 35.81 5.10 11.07
N ASP A 60 35.79 6.19 11.82
CA ASP A 60 35.69 6.12 13.29
C ASP A 60 34.19 6.11 13.68
N PRO A 61 33.69 5.01 14.29
CA PRO A 61 32.28 4.88 14.63
C PRO A 61 31.82 5.86 15.70
N TYR A 62 32.74 6.40 16.51
CA TYR A 62 32.43 7.26 17.65
C TYR A 62 32.45 8.76 17.32
N GLN A 63 32.95 9.12 16.13
CA GLN A 63 32.94 10.49 15.65
C GLN A 63 31.81 10.70 14.63
N PRO A 64 30.67 11.30 15.02
CA PRO A 64 29.50 11.40 14.17
C PRO A 64 29.75 12.17 12.88
N GLY A 65 30.65 13.13 12.88
CA GLY A 65 30.95 13.94 11.70
C GLY A 65 29.81 14.90 11.32
N SER A 66 29.71 15.23 10.05
CA SER A 66 28.70 16.15 9.52
C SER A 66 27.52 15.41 8.85
N PRO A 67 26.29 15.97 8.88
CA PRO A 67 25.08 15.30 8.35
C PRO A 67 25.15 14.88 6.88
N HIS A 68 26.00 15.50 6.08
CA HIS A 68 26.19 15.15 4.66
C HIS A 68 27.14 13.96 4.43
N GLN A 69 27.76 13.43 5.47
CA GLN A 69 28.65 12.27 5.35
C GLN A 69 27.83 10.97 5.23
N LEU A 70 28.34 10.06 4.38
CA LEU A 70 27.63 8.81 4.03
C LEU A 70 27.23 7.98 5.25
N PHE A 71 28.07 7.88 6.27
CA PHE A 71 27.82 7.06 7.47
C PHE A 71 27.41 7.87 8.70
N TYR A 72 26.95 9.10 8.52
CA TYR A 72 26.52 9.96 9.63
C TYR A 72 25.45 9.30 10.50
N LEU A 73 24.39 8.77 9.88
CA LEU A 73 23.30 8.08 10.63
C LEU A 73 23.79 6.82 11.33
N SER A 74 24.66 6.06 10.69
CA SER A 74 25.28 4.87 11.29
C SER A 74 26.10 5.23 12.54
N LYS A 75 26.92 6.28 12.44
CA LYS A 75 27.71 6.78 13.58
C LYS A 75 26.84 7.34 14.71
N GLN A 76 25.77 8.05 14.37
CA GLN A 76 24.80 8.48 15.37
C GLN A 76 24.15 7.29 16.10
N THR A 77 23.83 6.22 15.36
CA THR A 77 23.25 5.00 15.93
C THR A 77 24.22 4.34 16.90
N VAL A 78 25.49 4.17 16.53
CA VAL A 78 26.51 3.67 17.44
C VAL A 78 26.63 4.54 18.71
N GLY A 79 26.74 5.87 18.55
CA GLY A 79 26.84 6.79 19.69
C GLY A 79 25.63 6.75 20.63
N ARG A 80 24.42 6.49 20.11
CA ARG A 80 23.21 6.28 20.91
C ARG A 80 23.23 4.95 21.65
N LEU A 81 23.62 3.85 20.98
CA LEU A 81 23.74 2.53 21.59
C LEU A 81 24.75 2.55 22.73
N CYS A 82 25.90 3.18 22.54
CA CYS A 82 26.91 3.31 23.58
C CYS A 82 26.41 4.11 24.81
N ARG A 83 25.65 5.19 24.57
CA ARG A 83 25.04 5.97 25.64
C ARG A 83 24.02 5.15 26.43
N LEU A 84 23.10 4.46 25.74
CA LEU A 84 22.12 3.59 26.38
C LEU A 84 22.79 2.50 27.22
N ALA A 85 23.83 1.85 26.70
CA ALA A 85 24.60 0.85 27.45
C ALA A 85 25.25 1.46 28.70
N GLN A 86 25.83 2.66 28.59
CA GLN A 86 26.46 3.36 29.70
C GLN A 86 25.45 3.81 30.77
N GLU A 87 24.30 4.36 30.37
CA GLU A 87 23.23 4.80 31.28
C GLU A 87 22.67 3.66 32.12
N HIS A 88 22.63 2.45 31.53
CA HIS A 88 22.12 1.26 32.23
C HIS A 88 23.22 0.34 32.80
N GLY A 89 24.49 0.75 32.77
CA GLY A 89 25.60 -0.03 33.30
C GLY A 89 25.84 -1.36 32.57
N ILE A 90 25.47 -1.44 31.30
CA ILE A 90 25.58 -2.65 30.48
C ILE A 90 26.96 -2.66 29.81
N TYR A 91 27.68 -3.78 29.97
CA TYR A 91 28.94 -3.99 29.26
C TYR A 91 28.66 -4.21 27.78
N TRP A 92 29.43 -3.58 26.92
CA TRP A 92 29.37 -3.74 25.47
C TRP A 92 30.77 -3.92 24.87
N ASP A 93 30.81 -4.65 23.75
CA ASP A 93 32.02 -4.91 22.97
C ASP A 93 31.75 -4.63 21.50
N GLU A 94 32.79 -4.31 20.75
CA GLU A 94 32.70 -4.02 19.32
C GLU A 94 33.45 -5.08 18.53
N GLN A 95 32.79 -5.59 17.47
CA GLN A 95 33.40 -6.52 16.53
C GLN A 95 33.31 -5.96 15.11
N TRP A 96 34.43 -5.94 14.43
CA TRP A 96 34.46 -5.56 13.03
C TRP A 96 34.33 -6.77 12.13
N LEU A 97 33.38 -6.75 11.20
CA LEU A 97 33.20 -7.78 10.19
C LEU A 97 33.50 -7.17 8.80
N PRO A 98 34.50 -7.63 8.05
CA PRO A 98 35.48 -8.66 8.43
C PRO A 98 36.38 -8.22 9.59
N LEU A 99 36.92 -9.18 10.34
CA LEU A 99 37.80 -8.90 11.49
C LEU A 99 38.99 -8.02 11.07
N ARG A 100 39.36 -7.07 11.93
CA ARG A 100 40.52 -6.19 11.67
C ARG A 100 41.79 -7.05 11.46
N GLY A 101 42.50 -6.78 10.35
CA GLY A 101 43.72 -7.50 9.99
C GLY A 101 43.57 -8.57 8.91
N GLU A 102 42.36 -8.99 8.58
CA GLU A 102 42.13 -9.80 7.40
C GLU A 102 42.01 -8.92 6.14
N PRO A 103 42.53 -9.37 4.98
CA PRO A 103 42.34 -8.64 3.74
C PRO A 103 40.85 -8.59 3.44
N TYR A 104 40.27 -7.39 3.45
CA TYR A 104 38.88 -7.19 3.06
C TYR A 104 38.68 -7.59 1.60
N GLN A 105 38.07 -8.74 1.40
CA GLN A 105 37.53 -9.12 0.10
C GLN A 105 36.12 -8.55 0.00
N GLY A 106 36.03 -7.26 -0.37
CA GLY A 106 34.78 -6.59 -0.55
C GLY A 106 33.92 -7.26 -1.62
N ARG A 107 32.63 -6.99 -1.57
CA ARG A 107 31.63 -7.48 -2.53
C ARG A 107 32.05 -7.29 -3.99
N PHE A 108 32.84 -6.27 -4.26
CA PHE A 108 33.30 -5.91 -5.60
C PHE A 108 34.78 -6.19 -5.84
N ALA A 109 35.42 -7.06 -5.04
CA ALA A 109 36.86 -7.36 -5.16
C ALA A 109 37.27 -7.85 -6.57
N GLU A 110 36.41 -8.56 -7.26
CA GLU A 110 36.63 -9.03 -8.63
C GLU A 110 36.42 -7.95 -9.71
N SER A 111 35.77 -6.82 -9.36
CA SER A 111 35.49 -5.71 -10.28
C SER A 111 36.15 -4.42 -9.83
N ARG A 112 37.36 -4.16 -10.29
CA ARG A 112 38.11 -2.93 -9.93
C ARG A 112 37.32 -1.63 -10.11
N PRO A 113 36.51 -1.43 -11.18
CA PRO A 113 35.71 -0.21 -11.31
C PRO A 113 34.63 -0.08 -10.23
N LEU A 114 33.96 -1.19 -9.86
CA LEU A 114 32.93 -1.18 -8.80
C LEU A 114 33.54 -1.04 -7.41
N ASP A 115 34.68 -1.69 -7.14
CA ASP A 115 35.44 -1.53 -5.90
C ASP A 115 35.93 -0.08 -5.72
N PHE A 116 36.39 0.55 -6.81
CA PHE A 116 36.75 1.97 -6.79
C PHE A 116 35.52 2.86 -6.52
N LEU A 117 34.40 2.57 -7.17
CA LEU A 117 33.15 3.33 -6.99
C LEU A 117 32.67 3.23 -5.54
N GLU A 118 32.61 2.02 -4.96
CA GLU A 118 32.23 1.81 -3.56
C GLU A 118 33.14 2.62 -2.60
N LYS A 119 34.43 2.62 -2.82
CA LYS A 119 35.39 3.30 -1.95
C LYS A 119 35.39 4.83 -2.07
N HIS A 120 34.92 5.38 -3.19
CA HIS A 120 35.09 6.81 -3.47
C HIS A 120 33.80 7.58 -3.82
N LEU A 121 32.70 6.88 -4.12
CA LEU A 121 31.43 7.55 -4.39
C LEU A 121 30.93 8.27 -3.12
N PHE A 122 30.47 9.50 -3.30
CA PHE A 122 30.01 10.40 -2.22
C PHE A 122 31.06 10.70 -1.12
N ARG A 123 32.36 10.55 -1.44
CA ARG A 123 33.44 10.89 -0.54
C ARG A 123 34.24 12.08 -1.05
N TYR A 124 34.84 12.82 -0.14
CA TYR A 124 35.68 13.98 -0.43
C TYR A 124 37.10 13.79 0.12
N PRO A 125 38.15 14.25 -0.60
CA PRO A 125 38.12 14.84 -1.94
C PRO A 125 37.70 13.79 -3.01
N ARG A 126 37.08 14.30 -4.09
CA ARG A 126 36.68 13.44 -5.21
C ARG A 126 37.90 12.81 -5.88
N LYS A 127 37.81 11.54 -6.19
CA LYS A 127 38.81 10.79 -6.95
C LYS A 127 38.24 10.30 -8.26
N SER A 128 39.06 10.30 -9.32
CA SER A 128 38.69 9.79 -10.64
C SER A 128 39.29 8.44 -10.92
N TYR A 129 38.53 7.55 -11.53
CA TYR A 129 39.03 6.26 -11.99
C TYR A 129 39.81 6.42 -13.30
N GLY A 130 41.14 6.48 -13.23
CA GLY A 130 42.05 6.83 -14.36
C GLY A 130 42.28 5.71 -15.38
N ARG A 131 41.45 4.64 -15.42
CA ARG A 131 41.63 3.51 -16.33
C ARG A 131 40.40 3.32 -17.21
N LYS A 132 40.57 2.74 -18.41
CA LYS A 132 39.45 2.32 -19.25
C LYS A 132 38.64 1.25 -18.51
N GLN A 133 37.32 1.34 -18.55
CA GLN A 133 36.40 0.42 -17.92
C GLN A 133 35.18 0.18 -18.81
N GLN A 134 34.51 -0.98 -18.64
CA GLN A 134 33.30 -1.39 -19.36
C GLN A 134 32.26 -1.97 -18.40
N THR A 135 32.30 -1.58 -17.13
CA THR A 135 31.42 -2.10 -16.08
C THR A 135 30.33 -1.10 -15.71
N VAL A 136 30.69 0.20 -15.71
CA VAL A 136 29.77 1.27 -15.33
C VAL A 136 29.45 2.10 -16.56
N TYR A 137 28.16 2.26 -16.86
CA TYR A 137 27.65 3.03 -17.98
C TYR A 137 26.73 4.12 -17.47
N ILE A 138 26.79 5.29 -18.08
CA ILE A 138 25.84 6.37 -17.90
C ILE A 138 25.13 6.55 -19.23
N ARG A 139 23.81 6.58 -19.20
CA ARG A 139 22.95 6.83 -20.35
C ARG A 139 22.03 7.98 -20.07
N GLU A 140 21.66 8.69 -21.10
CA GLU A 140 20.71 9.79 -21.06
C GLU A 140 19.58 9.47 -22.04
N SER A 141 18.35 9.61 -21.59
CA SER A 141 17.14 9.38 -22.39
C SER A 141 16.26 10.62 -22.33
N LEU A 142 15.37 10.80 -23.31
CA LEU A 142 14.54 11.99 -23.41
C LEU A 142 13.45 12.08 -22.34
N ASN A 143 12.97 10.92 -21.87
CA ASN A 143 11.91 10.82 -20.88
C ASN A 143 11.91 9.44 -20.19
N PRO A 144 11.19 9.28 -19.07
CA PRO A 144 11.14 8.01 -18.33
C PRO A 144 10.65 6.81 -19.15
N ALA A 145 9.75 7.02 -20.09
CA ALA A 145 9.24 5.92 -20.92
C ALA A 145 10.34 5.38 -21.84
N GLN A 146 11.10 6.25 -22.50
CA GLN A 146 12.23 5.86 -23.34
C GLN A 146 13.35 5.22 -22.49
N GLU A 147 13.63 5.77 -21.31
CA GLU A 147 14.62 5.21 -20.39
C GLU A 147 14.29 3.77 -20.01
N MET A 148 13.01 3.48 -19.72
CA MET A 148 12.57 2.12 -19.41
C MET A 148 12.58 1.21 -20.62
N GLU A 149 12.27 1.69 -21.82
CA GLU A 149 12.38 0.90 -23.06
C GLU A 149 13.84 0.54 -23.38
N GLU A 150 14.76 1.47 -23.26
CA GLU A 150 16.19 1.22 -23.46
C GLU A 150 16.73 0.25 -22.40
N THR A 151 16.31 0.40 -21.15
CA THR A 151 16.67 -0.50 -20.05
C THR A 151 16.16 -1.91 -20.31
N ALA A 152 14.90 -2.07 -20.71
CA ALA A 152 14.31 -3.36 -21.06
C ALA A 152 15.03 -4.03 -22.24
N GLY A 153 15.33 -3.26 -23.28
CA GLY A 153 16.12 -3.73 -24.43
C GLY A 153 17.51 -4.22 -24.05
N MET A 154 18.19 -3.48 -23.16
CA MET A 154 19.50 -3.83 -22.64
C MET A 154 19.44 -5.12 -21.81
N ILE A 155 18.51 -5.23 -20.86
CA ILE A 155 18.32 -6.44 -20.04
C ILE A 155 18.11 -7.65 -20.94
N ARG A 156 17.19 -7.55 -21.91
CA ARG A 156 16.91 -8.64 -22.85
C ARG A 156 18.15 -9.02 -23.70
N SER A 157 18.92 -8.05 -24.14
CA SER A 157 20.18 -8.28 -24.85
C SER A 157 21.18 -9.05 -23.99
N LEU A 158 21.40 -8.61 -22.74
CA LEU A 158 22.33 -9.27 -21.82
C LEU A 158 21.93 -10.71 -21.48
N VAL A 159 20.63 -10.95 -21.26
CA VAL A 159 20.10 -12.31 -21.08
C VAL A 159 20.37 -13.19 -22.28
N ARG A 160 20.16 -12.67 -23.50
CA ARG A 160 20.33 -13.48 -24.76
C ARG A 160 21.78 -13.69 -25.16
N THR A 161 22.66 -12.75 -24.88
CA THR A 161 24.03 -12.74 -25.40
C THR A 161 25.10 -13.10 -24.38
N GLN A 162 24.83 -12.88 -23.08
CA GLN A 162 25.83 -13.03 -22.02
C GLN A 162 25.42 -14.03 -20.94
N GLY A 163 24.28 -14.73 -21.10
CA GLY A 163 23.86 -15.80 -20.20
C GLY A 163 23.31 -15.34 -18.86
N TYR A 164 23.01 -14.04 -18.71
CA TYR A 164 22.31 -13.55 -17.50
C TYR A 164 20.88 -14.09 -17.43
N ARG A 165 20.34 -14.15 -16.24
CA ARG A 165 18.93 -14.49 -15.98
C ARG A 165 18.19 -13.23 -15.56
N TYR A 166 16.89 -13.13 -15.81
CA TYR A 166 16.10 -11.97 -15.40
C TYR A 166 16.20 -11.65 -13.90
N ARG A 167 16.32 -12.66 -13.06
CA ARG A 167 16.53 -12.50 -11.60
C ARG A 167 17.87 -11.91 -11.20
N ASP A 168 18.81 -11.78 -12.12
CA ASP A 168 20.14 -11.21 -11.85
C ASP A 168 20.15 -9.68 -12.04
N PHE A 169 19.00 -9.08 -12.43
CA PHE A 169 18.83 -7.65 -12.64
C PHE A 169 17.99 -7.01 -11.54
N ALA A 170 18.37 -5.82 -11.12
CA ALA A 170 17.57 -4.93 -10.30
C ALA A 170 17.55 -3.54 -10.94
N VAL A 171 16.37 -2.94 -11.03
CA VAL A 171 16.18 -1.54 -11.46
C VAL A 171 15.73 -0.76 -10.24
N ILE A 172 16.44 0.31 -9.91
CA ILE A 172 16.19 1.11 -8.70
C ILE A 172 15.87 2.53 -9.15
N THR A 173 14.76 3.06 -8.64
CA THR A 173 14.34 4.46 -8.87
C THR A 173 14.00 5.15 -7.57
N GLY A 174 14.19 6.45 -7.49
CA GLY A 174 13.72 7.28 -6.38
C GLY A 174 12.26 7.76 -6.54
N ASP A 175 11.65 7.53 -7.72
CA ASP A 175 10.30 8.00 -8.05
C ASP A 175 9.50 6.87 -8.71
N MET A 176 8.83 6.07 -7.87
CA MET A 176 8.01 4.96 -8.34
C MET A 176 6.73 5.40 -9.05
N GLU A 177 6.18 6.57 -8.72
CA GLU A 177 4.94 7.05 -9.34
C GLU A 177 5.13 7.33 -10.83
N VAL A 178 6.26 7.93 -11.17
CA VAL A 178 6.63 8.22 -12.57
C VAL A 178 7.13 6.98 -13.30
N TYR A 179 7.99 6.18 -12.67
CA TYR A 179 8.70 5.10 -13.36
C TYR A 179 7.94 3.78 -13.40
N ALA A 180 7.11 3.44 -12.42
CA ALA A 180 6.42 2.14 -12.40
C ALA A 180 5.48 1.91 -13.60
N PRO A 181 4.66 2.88 -14.05
CA PRO A 181 3.82 2.69 -15.23
C PRO A 181 4.64 2.55 -16.52
N ALA A 182 5.78 3.25 -16.61
CA ALA A 182 6.68 3.15 -17.75
C ALA A 182 7.40 1.79 -17.78
N ALA A 183 7.89 1.35 -16.63
CA ALA A 183 8.55 0.05 -16.45
C ALA A 183 7.58 -1.10 -16.76
N ALA A 184 6.35 -1.07 -16.23
CA ALA A 184 5.34 -2.10 -16.51
C ALA A 184 5.11 -2.28 -18.00
N ARG A 185 4.86 -1.19 -18.73
CA ARG A 185 4.65 -1.23 -20.18
C ARG A 185 5.88 -1.71 -20.96
N ALA A 186 7.07 -1.23 -20.60
CA ALA A 186 8.30 -1.62 -21.26
C ALA A 186 8.62 -3.10 -21.04
N PHE A 187 8.51 -3.59 -19.80
CA PHE A 187 8.82 -4.98 -19.47
C PHE A 187 7.79 -5.95 -20.05
N GLU A 188 6.52 -5.60 -20.10
CA GLU A 188 5.48 -6.35 -20.80
C GLU A 188 5.79 -6.44 -22.30
N LYS A 189 6.07 -5.32 -22.98
CA LYS A 189 6.44 -5.24 -24.41
C LYS A 189 7.64 -6.12 -24.75
N TYR A 190 8.63 -6.20 -23.86
CA TYR A 190 9.83 -7.01 -24.05
C TYR A 190 9.72 -8.42 -23.45
N HIS A 191 8.57 -8.80 -22.90
CA HIS A 191 8.32 -10.08 -22.23
C HIS A 191 9.34 -10.37 -21.11
N ILE A 192 9.62 -9.38 -20.28
CA ILE A 192 10.52 -9.48 -19.14
C ILE A 192 9.68 -9.72 -17.89
N PRO A 193 9.77 -10.90 -17.24
CA PRO A 193 9.13 -11.12 -15.95
C PRO A 193 9.77 -10.23 -14.90
N CYS A 194 8.97 -9.41 -14.21
CA CYS A 194 9.45 -8.48 -13.20
C CYS A 194 8.50 -8.42 -12.00
N PHE A 195 9.06 -8.05 -10.86
CA PHE A 195 8.32 -7.62 -9.69
C PHE A 195 8.48 -6.10 -9.55
N LEU A 196 7.38 -5.38 -9.46
CA LEU A 196 7.35 -3.94 -9.21
C LEU A 196 6.95 -3.71 -7.76
N ASP A 197 7.87 -3.17 -6.95
CA ASP A 197 7.61 -2.83 -5.54
C ASP A 197 6.90 -1.47 -5.45
N GLN A 198 5.63 -1.47 -5.81
CA GLN A 198 4.78 -0.28 -5.73
C GLN A 198 3.62 -0.50 -4.76
N LYS A 199 3.26 0.54 -4.06
CA LYS A 199 2.02 0.56 -3.29
C LYS A 199 0.86 0.76 -4.25
N HIS A 200 -0.01 -0.22 -4.36
CA HIS A 200 -1.27 -0.03 -5.06
C HIS A 200 -2.23 0.73 -4.16
N THR A 201 -2.77 1.83 -4.66
CA THR A 201 -3.86 2.49 -3.96
C THR A 201 -5.11 1.66 -4.15
N VAL A 202 -5.78 1.34 -3.06
CA VAL A 202 -7.04 0.58 -3.09
C VAL A 202 -8.23 1.39 -3.62
N PHE A 203 -8.05 2.69 -3.85
CA PHE A 203 -9.11 3.60 -4.33
C PHE A 203 -9.71 3.22 -5.68
N MET A 204 -8.95 2.54 -6.54
CA MET A 204 -9.43 2.09 -7.85
C MET A 204 -10.14 0.72 -7.79
N ASN A 205 -10.18 0.09 -6.62
CA ASN A 205 -10.85 -1.18 -6.47
C ASN A 205 -12.38 -1.00 -6.50
N PRO A 206 -13.13 -1.77 -7.30
CA PRO A 206 -14.58 -1.64 -7.42
C PRO A 206 -15.32 -1.73 -6.08
N PHE A 207 -14.82 -2.48 -5.11
CA PHE A 207 -15.44 -2.57 -3.79
C PHE A 207 -15.28 -1.28 -2.99
N VAL A 208 -14.10 -0.66 -3.01
CA VAL A 208 -13.88 0.63 -2.35
C VAL A 208 -14.76 1.70 -3.01
N GLU A 209 -14.80 1.70 -4.34
CA GLU A 209 -15.67 2.60 -5.10
C GLU A 209 -17.16 2.38 -4.79
N TYR A 210 -17.60 1.14 -4.65
CA TYR A 210 -18.95 0.78 -4.26
C TYR A 210 -19.34 1.36 -2.89
N ILE A 211 -18.45 1.28 -1.91
CA ILE A 211 -18.67 1.83 -0.57
C ILE A 211 -18.82 3.35 -0.63
N ARG A 212 -17.90 4.02 -1.34
CA ARG A 212 -17.94 5.47 -1.53
C ARG A 212 -19.21 5.91 -2.25
N ALA A 213 -19.56 5.21 -3.33
CA ALA A 213 -20.78 5.46 -4.09
C ALA A 213 -22.06 5.23 -3.27
N ALA A 214 -22.06 4.23 -2.36
CA ALA A 214 -23.19 3.99 -1.47
C ALA A 214 -23.40 5.13 -0.47
N VAL A 215 -22.34 5.69 0.09
CA VAL A 215 -22.43 6.87 0.95
C VAL A 215 -22.87 8.10 0.15
N ASP A 216 -22.33 8.28 -1.05
CA ASP A 216 -22.71 9.37 -1.97
C ASP A 216 -24.17 9.29 -2.41
N LEU A 217 -24.70 8.09 -2.62
CA LEU A 217 -26.10 7.86 -2.95
C LEU A 217 -27.05 8.58 -1.97
N VAL A 218 -26.74 8.49 -0.67
CA VAL A 218 -27.56 9.11 0.37
C VAL A 218 -27.18 10.59 0.55
N ALA A 219 -25.89 10.93 0.55
CA ALA A 219 -25.40 12.29 0.75
C ALA A 219 -25.86 13.24 -0.37
N GLU A 220 -25.88 12.76 -1.62
CA GLU A 220 -26.30 13.51 -2.80
C GLU A 220 -27.77 13.31 -3.14
N SER A 221 -28.54 12.75 -2.19
CA SER A 221 -29.99 12.61 -2.29
C SER A 221 -30.46 11.87 -3.56
N PHE A 222 -29.83 10.76 -3.91
CA PHE A 222 -30.16 9.94 -5.09
C PHE A 222 -30.13 10.75 -6.39
N SER A 223 -29.05 11.51 -6.59
CA SER A 223 -28.77 12.16 -7.87
C SER A 223 -28.57 11.10 -8.96
N TYR A 224 -28.71 11.50 -10.22
CA TYR A 224 -28.42 10.63 -11.35
C TYR A 224 -27.00 10.08 -11.26
N GLU A 225 -26.04 10.96 -11.00
CA GLU A 225 -24.63 10.62 -10.93
C GLU A 225 -24.33 9.60 -9.82
N SER A 226 -24.88 9.81 -8.61
CA SER A 226 -24.63 8.94 -7.46
C SER A 226 -25.25 7.54 -7.64
N VAL A 227 -26.45 7.46 -8.22
CA VAL A 227 -27.12 6.19 -8.49
C VAL A 227 -26.35 5.38 -9.53
N PHE A 228 -26.05 5.95 -10.68
CA PHE A 228 -25.38 5.18 -11.77
C PHE A 228 -23.90 4.94 -11.50
N ARG A 229 -23.22 5.77 -10.71
CA ARG A 229 -21.92 5.47 -10.17
C ARG A 229 -21.94 4.18 -9.33
N LEU A 230 -22.91 4.03 -8.42
CA LEU A 230 -23.09 2.83 -7.61
C LEU A 230 -23.38 1.58 -8.47
N LEU A 231 -24.34 1.69 -9.39
CA LEU A 231 -24.75 0.55 -10.23
C LEU A 231 -23.61 0.07 -11.16
N ARG A 232 -22.79 1.00 -11.66
CA ARG A 232 -21.67 0.70 -12.56
C ARG A 232 -20.44 0.13 -11.87
N CYS A 233 -20.41 0.03 -10.52
CA CYS A 233 -19.35 -0.69 -9.82
C CYS A 233 -19.38 -2.22 -10.08
N GLY A 234 -20.46 -2.76 -10.68
CA GLY A 234 -20.59 -4.18 -10.99
C GLY A 234 -20.76 -5.09 -9.77
N LEU A 235 -21.11 -4.51 -8.61
CA LEU A 235 -21.27 -5.22 -7.34
C LEU A 235 -22.72 -5.26 -6.85
N THR A 236 -23.67 -4.86 -7.67
CA THR A 236 -25.12 -5.03 -7.44
C THR A 236 -25.60 -6.33 -8.08
N ASP A 237 -26.83 -6.76 -7.72
CA ASP A 237 -27.50 -7.91 -8.37
C ASP A 237 -28.26 -7.49 -9.64
N ILE A 238 -27.84 -6.36 -10.22
CA ILE A 238 -28.40 -5.79 -11.45
C ILE A 238 -27.36 -5.94 -12.54
N THR A 239 -27.76 -6.49 -13.68
CA THR A 239 -26.87 -6.67 -14.83
C THR A 239 -26.57 -5.34 -15.50
N GLU A 240 -25.52 -5.29 -16.35
CA GLU A 240 -25.20 -4.10 -17.14
C GLU A 240 -26.37 -3.71 -18.07
N GLU A 241 -27.04 -4.70 -18.70
CA GLU A 241 -28.19 -4.47 -19.56
C GLU A 241 -29.38 -3.89 -18.78
N GLU A 242 -29.65 -4.40 -17.57
CA GLU A 242 -30.68 -3.85 -16.68
C GLU A 242 -30.32 -2.42 -16.23
N THR A 243 -29.03 -2.16 -15.98
CA THR A 243 -28.54 -0.82 -15.62
C THR A 243 -28.75 0.16 -16.76
N ASP A 244 -28.41 -0.20 -17.99
CA ASP A 244 -28.61 0.66 -19.18
C ASP A 244 -30.10 0.94 -19.45
N ARG A 245 -30.97 -0.04 -19.28
CA ARG A 245 -32.43 0.14 -19.40
C ARG A 245 -32.97 1.09 -18.32
N LEU A 246 -32.52 0.93 -17.07
CA LEU A 246 -32.85 1.85 -15.98
C LEU A 246 -32.38 3.28 -16.27
N GLU A 247 -31.17 3.42 -16.75
CA GLU A 247 -30.57 4.72 -17.05
C GLU A 247 -31.36 5.48 -18.10
N ASN A 248 -31.72 4.82 -19.19
CA ASN A 248 -32.55 5.40 -20.25
C ASN A 248 -33.91 5.89 -19.70
N TYR A 249 -34.53 5.09 -18.83
CA TYR A 249 -35.80 5.48 -18.24
C TYR A 249 -35.65 6.65 -17.26
N VAL A 250 -34.66 6.56 -16.35
CA VAL A 250 -34.41 7.62 -15.33
C VAL A 250 -34.10 8.94 -15.97
N VAL A 251 -33.32 8.97 -17.05
CA VAL A 251 -33.03 10.18 -17.83
C VAL A 251 -34.30 10.69 -18.53
N ALA A 252 -35.03 9.82 -19.22
CA ALA A 252 -36.23 10.21 -19.96
C ALA A 252 -37.33 10.76 -19.05
N MET A 253 -37.49 10.22 -17.84
CA MET A 253 -38.54 10.60 -16.89
C MET A 253 -38.06 11.63 -15.86
N GLY A 254 -36.77 11.96 -15.82
CA GLY A 254 -36.21 12.90 -14.87
C GLY A 254 -36.34 12.43 -13.41
N ILE A 255 -36.15 11.14 -13.16
CA ILE A 255 -36.24 10.52 -11.84
C ILE A 255 -35.10 11.03 -10.96
N ARG A 256 -35.42 11.67 -9.85
CA ARG A 256 -34.44 12.18 -8.87
C ARG A 256 -35.00 12.08 -7.46
N GLY A 257 -34.12 11.79 -6.53
CA GLY A 257 -34.43 11.70 -5.10
C GLY A 257 -35.08 10.37 -4.69
N PHE A 258 -34.82 9.95 -3.45
CA PHE A 258 -35.31 8.67 -2.91
C PHE A 258 -36.83 8.51 -3.03
N ALA A 259 -37.61 9.60 -2.82
CA ALA A 259 -39.07 9.53 -2.93
C ALA A 259 -39.55 9.17 -4.34
N ALA A 260 -38.82 9.57 -5.39
CA ALA A 260 -39.17 9.22 -6.78
C ALA A 260 -38.76 7.76 -7.10
N TRP A 261 -37.68 7.25 -6.52
CA TRP A 261 -37.30 5.88 -6.61
C TRP A 261 -38.25 4.95 -5.83
N ASN A 262 -38.77 5.40 -4.68
CA ASN A 262 -39.68 4.61 -3.84
C ASN A 262 -41.13 4.58 -4.34
N ARG A 263 -41.47 5.28 -5.44
CA ARG A 263 -42.80 5.24 -6.07
C ARG A 263 -42.79 4.26 -7.23
N GLU A 264 -43.94 3.65 -7.47
CA GLU A 264 -44.16 2.89 -8.68
C GLU A 264 -44.12 3.79 -9.92
N TRP A 265 -43.43 3.37 -10.95
CA TRP A 265 -43.29 4.07 -12.21
C TRP A 265 -44.42 3.65 -13.15
N VAL A 266 -45.34 4.54 -13.45
CA VAL A 266 -46.51 4.27 -14.27
C VAL A 266 -46.47 4.97 -15.64
N ARG A 267 -45.51 5.90 -15.83
CA ARG A 267 -45.37 6.64 -17.09
C ARG A 267 -44.40 5.91 -18.01
N THR A 268 -44.73 5.91 -19.32
CA THR A 268 -43.84 5.40 -20.36
C THR A 268 -43.36 6.58 -21.22
N TYR A 269 -42.16 6.46 -21.76
CA TYR A 269 -41.67 7.40 -22.78
C TYR A 269 -41.99 6.88 -24.18
N ARG A 270 -41.85 7.75 -25.18
CA ARG A 270 -42.19 7.43 -26.58
C ARG A 270 -41.42 6.24 -27.11
N GLY A 271 -42.14 5.18 -27.47
CA GLY A 271 -41.57 3.91 -27.98
C GLY A 271 -41.34 2.81 -26.92
N GLN A 272 -41.64 3.10 -25.66
CA GLN A 272 -41.55 2.09 -24.58
C GLN A 272 -42.84 1.26 -24.48
N SER A 273 -42.72 -0.04 -24.35
CA SER A 273 -43.86 -0.93 -24.13
C SER A 273 -44.31 -0.96 -22.66
N PRO A 274 -45.59 -1.27 -22.37
CA PRO A 274 -46.06 -1.46 -21.01
C PRO A 274 -45.31 -2.56 -20.25
N GLU A 275 -44.96 -3.65 -20.94
CA GLU A 275 -44.24 -4.79 -20.39
C GLU A 275 -42.80 -4.37 -19.92
N GLU A 276 -42.16 -3.50 -20.68
CA GLU A 276 -40.86 -2.94 -20.28
C GLU A 276 -40.95 -2.09 -19.03
N CYS A 277 -42.05 -1.35 -18.84
CA CYS A 277 -42.31 -0.58 -17.62
C CYS A 277 -42.49 -1.50 -16.40
N VAL A 278 -43.11 -2.65 -16.56
CA VAL A 278 -43.24 -3.67 -15.49
C VAL A 278 -41.84 -4.22 -15.11
N LEU A 279 -41.02 -4.60 -16.09
CA LEU A 279 -39.65 -5.06 -15.84
C LEU A 279 -38.82 -4.01 -15.10
N LEU A 280 -38.92 -2.75 -15.51
CA LEU A 280 -38.20 -1.65 -14.84
C LEU A 280 -38.65 -1.46 -13.39
N ASN A 281 -39.95 -1.65 -13.08
CA ASN A 281 -40.44 -1.62 -11.71
C ASN A 281 -39.95 -2.81 -10.88
N GLU A 282 -39.79 -3.98 -11.46
CA GLU A 282 -39.19 -5.14 -10.77
C GLU A 282 -37.73 -4.84 -10.39
N ILE A 283 -36.95 -4.32 -11.33
CA ILE A 283 -35.55 -3.93 -11.09
C ILE A 283 -35.50 -2.83 -10.02
N ARG A 284 -36.32 -1.78 -10.17
CA ARG A 284 -36.44 -0.68 -9.21
C ARG A 284 -36.75 -1.20 -7.80
N THR A 285 -37.69 -2.14 -7.68
CA THR A 285 -38.11 -2.68 -6.38
C THR A 285 -36.97 -3.42 -5.70
N ARG A 286 -36.24 -4.27 -6.43
CA ARG A 286 -35.03 -4.94 -5.90
C ARG A 286 -34.02 -3.93 -5.33
N LEU A 287 -33.78 -2.83 -6.04
CA LEU A 287 -32.85 -1.76 -5.61
C LEU A 287 -33.38 -1.00 -4.40
N VAL A 288 -34.65 -0.62 -4.42
CA VAL A 288 -35.27 0.14 -3.33
C VAL A 288 -35.35 -0.68 -2.04
N ASP A 289 -35.63 -1.96 -2.13
CA ASP A 289 -35.65 -2.86 -0.97
C ASP A 289 -34.27 -2.97 -0.32
N LEU A 290 -33.21 -3.00 -1.12
CA LEU A 290 -31.83 -2.96 -0.66
C LEU A 290 -31.45 -1.61 -0.05
N TRP A 291 -31.85 -0.50 -0.69
CA TRP A 291 -31.45 0.83 -0.29
C TRP A 291 -32.23 1.40 0.90
N THR A 292 -33.48 1.00 1.10
CA THR A 292 -34.38 1.59 2.11
C THR A 292 -33.84 1.46 3.55
N PRO A 293 -33.36 0.30 4.01
CA PRO A 293 -32.79 0.18 5.34
C PRO A 293 -31.54 1.08 5.50
N PHE A 294 -30.65 1.04 4.51
CA PHE A 294 -29.43 1.84 4.49
C PHE A 294 -29.72 3.34 4.51
N TYR A 295 -30.61 3.80 3.63
CA TYR A 295 -31.05 5.21 3.58
C TYR A 295 -31.60 5.69 4.91
N THR A 296 -32.42 4.86 5.57
CA THR A 296 -33.08 5.20 6.84
C THR A 296 -32.04 5.42 7.94
N GLU A 297 -31.08 4.50 8.08
CA GLU A 297 -30.04 4.61 9.09
C GLU A 297 -29.06 5.77 8.80
N MET A 298 -28.65 5.94 7.55
CA MET A 298 -27.74 7.04 7.16
C MET A 298 -28.35 8.45 7.30
N ARG A 299 -29.68 8.57 7.36
CA ARG A 299 -30.39 9.85 7.55
C ARG A 299 -30.79 10.11 9.02
N LYS A 300 -30.42 9.28 9.93
CA LYS A 300 -30.72 9.40 11.35
C LYS A 300 -30.09 10.67 11.94
N LYS A 301 -30.90 11.49 12.62
CA LYS A 301 -30.41 12.71 13.25
C LYS A 301 -29.54 12.38 14.48
N GLY A 302 -28.38 13.05 14.58
CA GLY A 302 -27.45 12.85 15.69
C GLY A 302 -26.75 11.49 15.68
N ALA A 303 -26.66 10.84 14.51
CA ALA A 303 -25.96 9.59 14.34
C ALA A 303 -24.47 9.74 14.68
N SER A 304 -23.93 8.75 15.34
CA SER A 304 -22.50 8.62 15.64
C SER A 304 -21.77 7.96 14.47
N ILE A 305 -20.43 7.98 14.49
CA ILE A 305 -19.61 7.23 13.55
C ILE A 305 -19.90 5.73 13.65
N THR A 306 -20.16 5.22 14.85
CA THR A 306 -20.59 3.83 15.06
C THR A 306 -21.89 3.53 14.34
N ASP A 307 -22.88 4.42 14.36
CA ASP A 307 -24.16 4.22 13.68
C ASP A 307 -23.95 4.15 12.15
N TYR A 308 -23.16 5.06 11.59
CA TYR A 308 -22.84 5.06 10.15
C TYR A 308 -22.03 3.83 9.73
N ALA A 309 -21.01 3.43 10.51
CA ALA A 309 -20.22 2.24 10.23
C ALA A 309 -21.07 0.96 10.27
N LYS A 310 -21.98 0.84 11.25
CA LYS A 310 -22.93 -0.28 11.32
C LYS A 310 -23.88 -0.31 10.14
N ALA A 311 -24.43 0.83 9.76
CA ALA A 311 -25.34 0.91 8.61
C ALA A 311 -24.62 0.51 7.31
N LEU A 312 -23.40 0.96 7.11
CA LEU A 312 -22.56 0.61 5.97
C LEU A 312 -22.20 -0.89 5.98
N TYR A 313 -21.81 -1.44 7.11
CA TYR A 313 -21.54 -2.87 7.27
C TYR A 313 -22.76 -3.73 6.93
N GLN A 314 -23.94 -3.36 7.46
CA GLN A 314 -25.19 -4.06 7.16
C GLN A 314 -25.54 -4.01 5.68
N TYR A 315 -25.32 -2.87 5.03
CA TYR A 315 -25.52 -2.71 3.60
C TYR A 315 -24.57 -3.60 2.77
N ILE A 316 -23.28 -3.66 3.15
CA ILE A 316 -22.29 -4.54 2.52
C ILE A 316 -22.72 -6.02 2.64
N CYS A 317 -23.19 -6.41 3.82
CA CYS A 317 -23.70 -7.79 4.04
C CYS A 317 -24.94 -8.09 3.20
N SER A 318 -25.92 -7.18 3.18
CA SER A 318 -27.16 -7.33 2.41
C SER A 318 -26.94 -7.35 0.90
N SER A 319 -25.83 -6.77 0.43
CA SER A 319 -25.41 -6.76 -0.97
C SER A 319 -24.60 -8.00 -1.37
N HIS A 320 -24.38 -8.96 -0.48
CA HIS A 320 -23.60 -10.18 -0.71
C HIS A 320 -22.19 -9.92 -1.27
N ILE A 321 -21.58 -8.79 -0.87
CA ILE A 321 -20.30 -8.33 -1.42
C ILE A 321 -19.19 -9.35 -1.23
N GLN A 322 -19.13 -10.03 -0.08
CA GLN A 322 -18.08 -11.02 0.19
C GLN A 322 -18.09 -12.17 -0.82
N GLU A 323 -19.27 -12.62 -1.22
CA GLU A 323 -19.43 -13.69 -2.20
C GLU A 323 -19.02 -13.23 -3.60
N LYS A 324 -19.42 -12.01 -3.97
CA LYS A 324 -19.04 -11.39 -5.26
C LYS A 324 -17.53 -11.20 -5.37
N MET A 325 -16.89 -10.72 -4.29
CA MET A 325 -15.43 -10.56 -4.25
C MET A 325 -14.68 -11.89 -4.40
N ARG A 326 -15.20 -12.99 -3.81
CA ARG A 326 -14.65 -14.33 -4.03
C ARG A 326 -14.81 -14.79 -5.48
N GLY A 327 -15.95 -14.53 -6.11
CA GLY A 327 -16.15 -14.81 -7.52
C GLY A 327 -15.13 -14.09 -8.42
N TYR A 328 -14.83 -12.81 -8.14
CA TYR A 328 -13.78 -12.10 -8.86
C TYR A 328 -12.39 -12.69 -8.60
N GLU A 329 -12.08 -13.06 -7.33
CA GLU A 329 -10.80 -13.71 -6.99
C GLU A 329 -10.61 -15.02 -7.77
N GLU A 330 -11.66 -15.86 -7.87
CA GLU A 330 -11.64 -17.12 -8.63
C GLU A 330 -11.42 -16.85 -10.12
N LYS A 331 -12.14 -15.89 -10.71
CA LYS A 331 -11.95 -15.48 -12.10
C LYS A 331 -10.52 -15.04 -12.39
N PHE A 332 -9.93 -14.17 -11.56
CA PHE A 332 -8.54 -13.74 -11.73
C PHE A 332 -7.53 -14.87 -11.52
N ARG A 333 -7.88 -15.87 -10.70
CA ARG A 333 -7.06 -17.07 -10.54
C ARG A 333 -7.06 -17.94 -11.80
N GLU A 334 -8.21 -18.09 -12.46
CA GLU A 334 -8.32 -18.76 -13.77
C GLU A 334 -7.55 -18.02 -14.87
N GLU A 335 -7.53 -16.69 -14.81
CA GLU A 335 -6.78 -15.82 -15.73
C GLU A 335 -5.27 -15.74 -15.39
N GLU A 336 -4.79 -16.47 -14.38
CA GLU A 336 -3.40 -16.46 -13.87
C GLU A 336 -2.92 -15.06 -13.43
N ASN A 337 -3.82 -14.14 -13.13
CA ASN A 337 -3.52 -12.77 -12.68
C ASN A 337 -3.29 -12.72 -11.15
N LEU A 338 -2.13 -13.18 -10.71
CA LEU A 338 -1.79 -13.31 -9.28
C LEU A 338 -1.83 -11.98 -8.51
N SER A 339 -1.61 -10.85 -9.17
CA SER A 339 -1.68 -9.52 -8.55
C SER A 339 -3.12 -9.20 -8.13
N MET A 340 -4.07 -9.39 -9.04
CA MET A 340 -5.48 -9.17 -8.77
C MET A 340 -6.04 -10.18 -7.76
N VAL A 341 -5.63 -11.44 -7.83
CA VAL A 341 -5.99 -12.46 -6.82
C VAL A 341 -5.59 -11.99 -5.42
N LYS A 342 -4.36 -11.49 -5.25
CA LYS A 342 -3.88 -10.99 -3.97
C LYS A 342 -4.68 -9.77 -3.51
N GLU A 343 -4.97 -8.83 -4.39
CA GLU A 343 -5.75 -7.64 -4.07
C GLU A 343 -7.16 -8.02 -3.61
N TYR A 344 -7.89 -8.80 -4.40
CA TYR A 344 -9.27 -9.19 -4.11
C TYR A 344 -9.41 -10.10 -2.88
N SER A 345 -8.40 -10.91 -2.57
CA SER A 345 -8.37 -11.72 -1.34
C SER A 345 -8.20 -10.89 -0.07
N GLN A 346 -7.63 -9.70 -0.15
CA GLN A 346 -7.30 -8.87 1.01
C GLN A 346 -8.22 -7.67 1.21
N ILE A 347 -8.77 -7.11 0.13
CA ILE A 347 -9.47 -5.82 0.16
C ILE A 347 -10.68 -5.83 1.10
N TYR A 348 -11.44 -6.92 1.13
CA TYR A 348 -12.59 -7.03 2.03
C TYR A 348 -12.17 -6.90 3.49
N LYS A 349 -11.11 -7.60 3.89
CA LYS A 349 -10.56 -7.51 5.24
C LYS A 349 -10.03 -6.12 5.54
N ILE A 350 -9.31 -5.49 4.62
CA ILE A 350 -8.77 -4.13 4.79
C ILE A 350 -9.89 -3.14 5.08
N VAL A 351 -11.00 -3.22 4.34
CA VAL A 351 -12.15 -2.34 4.55
C VAL A 351 -12.83 -2.61 5.90
N MET A 352 -13.00 -3.87 6.29
CA MET A 352 -13.57 -4.19 7.61
C MET A 352 -12.68 -3.70 8.75
N ASP A 353 -11.37 -3.94 8.66
CA ASP A 353 -10.39 -3.45 9.64
C ASP A 353 -10.37 -1.91 9.71
N LEU A 354 -10.62 -1.21 8.59
CA LEU A 354 -10.76 0.25 8.56
C LEU A 354 -12.02 0.71 9.31
N LEU A 355 -13.17 0.09 9.05
CA LEU A 355 -14.42 0.42 9.74
C LEU A 355 -14.31 0.17 11.25
N ASP A 356 -13.70 -0.94 11.65
CA ASP A 356 -13.46 -1.26 13.07
C ASP A 356 -12.57 -0.21 13.74
N LYS A 357 -11.50 0.23 13.08
CA LYS A 357 -10.63 1.32 13.57
C LYS A 357 -11.35 2.65 13.68
N LEU A 358 -12.19 3.00 12.71
CA LEU A 358 -12.98 4.22 12.77
C LEU A 358 -13.93 4.21 13.99
N VAL A 359 -14.53 3.05 14.26
CA VAL A 359 -15.39 2.87 15.46
C VAL A 359 -14.57 2.92 16.75
N GLU A 360 -13.39 2.31 16.78
CA GLU A 360 -12.50 2.32 17.97
C GLU A 360 -12.03 3.73 18.33
N ILE A 361 -11.64 4.53 17.33
CA ILE A 361 -11.02 5.84 17.54
C ILE A 361 -12.06 6.96 17.71
N LEU A 362 -13.12 6.94 16.92
CA LEU A 362 -14.07 8.03 16.78
C LEU A 362 -15.54 7.63 17.01
N GLY A 363 -15.80 6.37 17.40
CA GLY A 363 -17.11 5.75 17.37
C GLY A 363 -18.23 6.53 18.06
N GLU A 364 -17.96 7.13 19.21
CA GLU A 364 -18.96 7.90 19.97
C GLU A 364 -19.20 9.30 19.42
N LYS A 365 -18.35 9.77 18.51
CA LYS A 365 -18.47 11.12 17.96
C LYS A 365 -19.68 11.21 17.05
N GLN A 366 -20.60 12.13 17.39
CA GLN A 366 -21.72 12.49 16.52
C GLN A 366 -21.23 13.40 15.40
N VAL A 367 -21.55 13.05 14.16
CA VAL A 367 -21.14 13.79 12.97
C VAL A 367 -22.29 13.85 11.97
N ARG A 368 -22.25 14.81 11.06
CA ARG A 368 -23.16 14.84 9.91
C ARG A 368 -22.69 13.84 8.85
N LEU A 369 -23.61 13.37 8.03
CA LEU A 369 -23.29 12.44 6.92
C LEU A 369 -22.15 12.95 6.02
N GLN A 370 -22.11 14.26 5.75
CA GLN A 370 -21.05 14.86 4.95
C GLN A 370 -19.67 14.77 5.62
N GLU A 371 -19.61 14.94 6.94
CA GLU A 371 -18.37 14.80 7.71
C GLU A 371 -17.92 13.33 7.76
N PHE A 372 -18.86 12.39 7.85
CA PHE A 372 -18.56 10.96 7.77
C PHE A 372 -17.97 10.57 6.40
N LYS A 373 -18.55 11.11 5.30
CA LYS A 373 -18.03 10.96 3.94
C LYS A 373 -16.57 11.44 3.86
N GLU A 374 -16.29 12.65 4.35
CA GLU A 374 -14.94 13.24 4.34
C GLU A 374 -13.94 12.38 5.14
N ILE A 375 -14.35 11.82 6.28
CA ILE A 375 -13.53 10.90 7.07
C ILE A 375 -13.26 9.58 6.33
N LEU A 376 -14.24 9.07 5.60
CA LEU A 376 -14.10 7.84 4.82
C LEU A 376 -13.21 8.03 3.58
N ASP A 377 -13.19 9.23 3.01
CA ASP A 377 -12.39 9.59 1.83
C ASP A 377 -10.93 9.95 2.18
N ALA A 378 -10.61 10.24 3.46
CA ALA A 378 -9.29 10.62 3.94
C ALA A 378 -8.40 9.39 4.23
#